data_7f5a78a2419793a6cc3efb58d85cdff5
#
_entry.id   7f5a78a2419793a6cc3efb58d85cdff5
#
_cell.length_a   1.000
_cell.length_b   1.000
_cell.length_c   1.000
_cell.angle_alpha   90.00
_cell.angle_beta   90.00
_cell.angle_gamma   90.00
#
_symmetry.space_group_name_H-M   'P 1'
#
loop_
_entity.id
_entity.type
_entity.pdbx_description
1 polymer ?
#
loop_
_entity_poly.entity_id
_entity_poly.type
_entity_poly.pdbx_seq_one_letter_code
_entity_poly.pdbx_strand_id
1 'polypeptide(L)'
;MVCVYVPNGQSVDSDKYLYKLDWLKHFTLWLKNEMESYPDIIIAGDFNIAPQDIDCHDPEAWKNSVLVSPKEREAFQKIIDLGLSDSFRTINPSENQYSWWDYRMAGFRRNLGMRIDHILTNKNLVDKIKMSAIDKEPRKSERPSDHTPVIIEI
;
A
#
# COMPACT_ATOMS: atom_id res chain seq x y z
N MET A 1 -11.54 1.21 12.53
CA MET A 1 -10.86 0.76 11.29
C MET A 1 -11.41 1.55 10.11
N VAL A 2 -10.53 1.98 9.22
CA VAL A 2 -10.84 2.70 7.96
C VAL A 2 -10.42 1.82 6.80
N CYS A 3 -11.27 1.62 5.81
CA CYS A 3 -10.94 0.94 4.56
C CYS A 3 -10.85 1.99 3.44
N VAL A 4 -9.74 1.96 2.67
CA VAL A 4 -9.47 2.95 1.63
C VAL A 4 -9.23 2.29 0.28
N TYR A 5 -9.63 3.00 -0.77
CA TYR A 5 -9.18 2.78 -2.12
C TYR A 5 -8.64 4.10 -2.67
N VAL A 6 -7.32 4.20 -2.76
CA VAL A 6 -6.65 5.38 -3.32
C VAL A 6 -6.74 5.33 -4.85
N PRO A 7 -7.12 6.42 -5.53
CA PRO A 7 -7.17 6.43 -7.00
C PRO A 7 -5.85 5.96 -7.63
N ASN A 8 -5.94 5.18 -8.72
CA ASN A 8 -4.74 4.62 -9.38
C ASN A 8 -3.83 5.72 -9.96
N GLY A 9 -4.38 6.76 -10.57
CA GLY A 9 -3.62 7.87 -11.17
C GLY A 9 -3.28 7.68 -12.65
N GLN A 10 -3.46 6.50 -13.23
CA GLN A 10 -3.25 6.15 -14.64
C GLN A 10 -1.82 6.36 -15.15
N SER A 11 -1.33 7.60 -15.22
CA SER A 11 0.06 7.96 -15.59
C SER A 11 0.43 9.31 -14.96
N VAL A 12 1.73 9.54 -14.70
CA VAL A 12 2.22 10.74 -13.99
C VAL A 12 1.91 12.07 -14.67
N ASP A 13 1.57 12.05 -15.98
CA ASP A 13 1.23 13.24 -16.76
C ASP A 13 -0.28 13.44 -16.92
N SER A 14 -1.11 12.63 -16.25
CA SER A 14 -2.57 12.68 -16.41
C SER A 14 -3.26 13.53 -15.33
N ASP A 15 -4.45 14.06 -15.66
CA ASP A 15 -5.32 14.72 -14.68
C ASP A 15 -5.72 13.78 -13.54
N LYS A 16 -5.79 12.47 -13.81
CA LYS A 16 -6.08 11.45 -12.79
C LYS A 16 -4.95 11.32 -11.77
N TYR A 17 -3.71 11.56 -12.18
CA TYR A 17 -2.59 11.59 -11.26
C TYR A 17 -2.63 12.84 -10.36
N LEU A 18 -2.95 14.00 -10.91
CA LEU A 18 -3.15 15.21 -10.12
C LEU A 18 -4.30 15.03 -9.12
N TYR A 19 -5.41 14.42 -9.55
CA TYR A 19 -6.52 14.06 -8.67
C TYR A 19 -6.09 13.11 -7.54
N LYS A 20 -5.29 12.07 -7.84
CA LYS A 20 -4.73 11.16 -6.84
C LYS A 20 -3.92 11.89 -5.77
N LEU A 21 -3.02 12.79 -6.17
CA LEU A 21 -2.19 13.54 -5.23
C LEU A 21 -3.03 14.49 -4.36
N ASP A 22 -4.04 15.13 -4.93
CA ASP A 22 -4.96 15.99 -4.20
C ASP A 22 -5.83 15.17 -3.24
N TRP A 23 -6.32 14.01 -3.66
CA TRP A 23 -7.04 13.04 -2.81
C TRP A 23 -6.19 12.62 -1.61
N LEU A 24 -4.93 12.24 -1.82
CA LEU A 24 -4.00 11.86 -0.75
C LEU A 24 -3.76 12.99 0.25
N LYS A 25 -3.64 14.22 -0.24
CA LYS A 25 -3.51 15.43 0.60
C LYS A 25 -4.74 15.60 1.51
N HIS A 26 -5.94 15.54 0.95
CA HIS A 26 -7.17 15.68 1.72
C HIS A 26 -7.39 14.52 2.69
N PHE A 27 -7.07 13.30 2.26
CA PHE A 27 -7.11 12.12 3.12
C PHE A 27 -6.17 12.27 4.32
N THR A 28 -4.94 12.74 4.11
CA THR A 28 -3.96 12.97 5.19
C THR A 28 -4.47 13.99 6.21
N LEU A 29 -5.09 15.07 5.75
CA LEU A 29 -5.69 16.09 6.62
C LEU A 29 -6.87 15.55 7.42
N TRP A 30 -7.78 14.83 6.76
CA TRP A 30 -8.91 14.18 7.41
C TRP A 30 -8.43 13.17 8.45
N LEU A 31 -7.46 12.32 8.09
CA LEU A 31 -6.92 11.29 8.96
C LEU A 31 -6.28 11.86 10.23
N LYS A 32 -5.57 12.99 10.10
CA LYS A 32 -5.02 13.71 11.25
C LYS A 32 -6.10 14.05 12.28
N ASN A 33 -7.25 14.57 11.83
CA ASN A 33 -8.36 14.91 12.71
C ASN A 33 -9.00 13.66 13.33
N GLU A 34 -9.15 12.56 12.56
CA GLU A 34 -9.67 11.30 13.08
C GLU A 34 -8.76 10.71 14.18
N MET A 35 -7.45 10.80 14.01
CA MET A 35 -6.48 10.30 14.99
C MET A 35 -6.52 11.07 16.32
N GLU A 36 -6.99 12.32 16.35
CA GLU A 36 -7.23 13.06 17.58
C GLU A 36 -8.45 12.51 18.35
N SER A 37 -9.43 11.96 17.64
CA SER A 37 -10.67 11.44 18.21
C SER A 37 -10.62 9.95 18.55
N TYR A 38 -9.78 9.19 17.85
CA TYR A 38 -9.69 7.73 17.98
C TYR A 38 -8.25 7.32 18.32
N PRO A 39 -7.99 6.91 19.59
CA PRO A 39 -6.66 6.54 20.05
C PRO A 39 -6.11 5.27 19.40
N ASP A 40 -7.00 4.39 18.92
CA ASP A 40 -6.65 3.15 18.23
C ASP A 40 -7.22 3.20 16.80
N ILE A 41 -6.33 3.28 15.81
CA ILE A 41 -6.75 3.37 14.41
C ILE A 41 -5.98 2.36 13.53
N ILE A 42 -6.72 1.70 12.65
CA ILE A 42 -6.20 0.83 11.59
C ILE A 42 -6.74 1.36 10.27
N ILE A 43 -5.86 1.50 9.30
CA ILE A 43 -6.21 1.88 7.92
C ILE A 43 -5.75 0.76 7.02
N ALA A 44 -6.68 0.17 6.27
CA ALA A 44 -6.40 -0.95 5.38
C ALA A 44 -6.97 -0.70 3.98
N GLY A 45 -6.30 -1.17 2.96
CA GLY A 45 -6.80 -1.11 1.60
C GLY A 45 -5.73 -0.98 0.53
N ASP A 46 -6.20 -0.76 -0.70
CA ASP A 46 -5.35 -0.49 -1.86
C ASP A 46 -4.96 1.00 -1.90
N PHE A 47 -3.70 1.26 -1.62
CA PHE A 47 -3.14 2.62 -1.68
C PHE A 47 -2.66 2.98 -3.09
N ASN A 48 -2.56 2.00 -4.00
CA ASN A 48 -2.00 2.20 -5.31
C ASN A 48 -0.60 2.87 -5.27
N ILE A 49 0.19 2.58 -4.25
CA ILE A 49 1.56 3.09 -4.04
C ILE A 49 2.45 1.96 -3.51
N ALA A 50 3.58 1.73 -4.18
CA ALA A 50 4.70 0.94 -3.66
C ALA A 50 5.71 1.89 -2.98
N PRO A 51 5.75 1.94 -1.63
CA PRO A 51 6.45 3.00 -0.89
C PRO A 51 7.97 2.96 -1.06
N GLN A 52 8.54 1.77 -1.20
CA GLN A 52 9.99 1.55 -1.25
C GLN A 52 10.35 0.71 -2.48
N ASP A 53 11.63 0.67 -2.82
CA ASP A 53 12.10 -0.12 -3.96
C ASP A 53 11.89 -1.63 -3.75
N ILE A 54 12.01 -2.10 -2.52
CA ILE A 54 11.70 -3.50 -2.15
C ILE A 54 10.23 -3.88 -2.39
N ASP A 55 9.33 -2.90 -2.53
CA ASP A 55 7.91 -3.08 -2.79
C ASP A 55 7.57 -3.18 -4.29
N CYS A 56 8.59 -3.11 -5.15
CA CYS A 56 8.47 -3.19 -6.60
C CYS A 56 9.43 -4.25 -7.16
N HIS A 57 8.98 -5.09 -8.08
CA HIS A 57 9.80 -6.16 -8.68
C HIS A 57 10.95 -5.64 -9.55
N ASP A 58 10.81 -4.46 -10.15
CA ASP A 58 11.84 -3.82 -10.97
C ASP A 58 11.79 -2.29 -10.77
N PRO A 59 12.39 -1.77 -9.68
CA PRO A 59 12.33 -0.34 -9.34
C PRO A 59 12.93 0.57 -10.43
N GLU A 60 13.95 0.10 -11.15
CA GLU A 60 14.58 0.90 -12.19
C GLU A 60 13.70 1.03 -13.43
N ALA A 61 13.06 -0.06 -13.87
CA ALA A 61 12.13 -0.02 -15.00
C ALA A 61 10.88 0.81 -14.72
N TRP A 62 10.44 0.85 -13.45
CA TRP A 62 9.26 1.60 -13.01
C TRP A 62 9.57 3.03 -12.53
N LYS A 63 10.84 3.41 -12.47
CA LYS A 63 11.27 4.71 -11.99
C LYS A 63 10.46 5.86 -12.60
N ASN A 64 9.95 6.74 -11.75
CA ASN A 64 9.08 7.86 -12.11
C ASN A 64 7.73 7.48 -12.76
N SER A 65 7.35 6.22 -12.77
CA SER A 65 6.02 5.78 -13.21
C SER A 65 4.99 5.91 -12.08
N VAL A 66 3.71 5.85 -12.43
CA VAL A 66 2.61 5.75 -11.46
C VAL A 66 2.80 4.51 -10.56
N LEU A 67 2.34 4.56 -9.34
CA LEU A 67 2.52 3.61 -8.22
C LEU A 67 3.88 3.72 -7.51
N VAL A 68 4.92 4.26 -8.15
CA VAL A 68 6.29 4.35 -7.57
C VAL A 68 6.89 5.75 -7.67
N SER A 69 6.15 6.72 -8.20
CA SER A 69 6.67 8.08 -8.40
C SER A 69 7.08 8.75 -7.08
N PRO A 70 8.09 9.63 -7.11
CA PRO A 70 8.54 10.33 -5.90
C PRO A 70 7.43 11.08 -5.17
N LYS A 71 6.48 11.71 -5.91
CA LYS A 71 5.37 12.46 -5.30
C LYS A 71 4.37 11.54 -4.59
N GLU A 72 4.12 10.34 -5.12
CA GLU A 72 3.26 9.33 -4.48
C GLU A 72 3.92 8.80 -3.20
N ARG A 73 5.20 8.45 -3.27
CA ARG A 73 5.97 8.00 -2.11
C ARG A 73 6.07 9.08 -1.03
N GLU A 74 6.26 10.33 -1.40
CA GLU A 74 6.21 11.47 -0.46
C GLU A 74 4.82 11.61 0.18
N ALA A 75 3.75 11.47 -0.60
CA ALA A 75 2.39 11.54 -0.07
C ALA A 75 2.09 10.39 0.90
N PHE A 76 2.55 9.17 0.60
CA PHE A 76 2.45 8.03 1.52
C PHE A 76 3.27 8.27 2.79
N GLN A 77 4.49 8.80 2.67
CA GLN A 77 5.33 9.12 3.84
C GLN A 77 4.66 10.14 4.76
N LYS A 78 3.96 11.14 4.22
CA LYS A 78 3.18 12.11 5.03
C LYS A 78 2.08 11.44 5.85
N ILE A 79 1.48 10.36 5.34
CA ILE A 79 0.52 9.54 6.11
C ILE A 79 1.24 8.81 7.26
N ILE A 80 2.40 8.20 6.98
CA ILE A 80 3.23 7.54 7.99
C ILE A 80 3.68 8.54 9.08
N ASP A 81 4.07 9.75 8.68
CA ASP A 81 4.57 10.80 9.58
C ASP A 81 3.51 11.32 10.58
N LEU A 82 2.22 10.97 10.39
CA LEU A 82 1.17 11.19 11.39
C LEU A 82 1.32 10.28 12.64
N GLY A 83 2.27 9.36 12.64
CA GLY A 83 2.49 8.38 13.70
C GLY A 83 1.91 7.01 13.41
N LEU A 84 1.76 6.70 12.12
CA LEU A 84 1.38 5.38 11.64
C LEU A 84 2.59 4.53 11.27
N SER A 85 2.42 3.21 11.31
CA SER A 85 3.41 2.21 10.91
C SER A 85 2.80 1.26 9.87
N ASP A 86 3.57 0.94 8.85
CA ASP A 86 3.25 -0.13 7.91
C ASP A 86 3.42 -1.47 8.62
N SER A 87 2.31 -2.14 8.90
CA SER A 87 2.29 -3.38 9.69
C SER A 87 3.12 -4.50 9.07
N PHE A 88 3.06 -4.64 7.71
CA PHE A 88 3.84 -5.66 7.04
C PHE A 88 5.34 -5.37 7.16
N ARG A 89 5.76 -4.14 6.91
CA ARG A 89 7.16 -3.75 6.95
C ARG A 89 7.73 -3.75 8.37
N THR A 90 6.89 -3.51 9.38
CA THR A 90 7.26 -3.61 10.80
C THR A 90 7.64 -5.03 11.19
N ILE A 91 6.86 -6.03 10.75
CA ILE A 91 7.08 -7.45 11.10
C ILE A 91 8.09 -8.10 10.15
N ASN A 92 8.08 -7.73 8.88
CA ASN A 92 8.86 -8.35 7.80
C ASN A 92 9.74 -7.29 7.09
N PRO A 93 10.73 -6.70 7.76
CA PRO A 93 11.46 -5.53 7.27
C PRO A 93 12.24 -5.77 5.97
N SER A 94 12.69 -7.00 5.73
CA SER A 94 13.55 -7.37 4.59
C SER A 94 12.83 -8.27 3.57
N GLU A 95 11.55 -8.61 3.78
CA GLU A 95 10.84 -9.51 2.88
C GLU A 95 10.39 -8.80 1.61
N ASN A 96 10.75 -9.38 0.47
CA ASN A 96 10.32 -8.95 -0.85
C ASN A 96 9.05 -9.74 -1.23
N GLN A 97 7.89 -9.23 -0.84
CA GLN A 97 6.60 -9.79 -1.15
C GLN A 97 5.68 -8.73 -1.76
N TYR A 98 4.77 -9.19 -2.64
CA TYR A 98 3.85 -8.32 -3.36
C TYR A 98 2.40 -8.69 -3.07
N SER A 99 1.51 -7.73 -3.23
CA SER A 99 0.07 -7.88 -3.04
C SER A 99 -0.71 -7.79 -4.35
N TRP A 100 -0.08 -7.30 -5.43
CA TRP A 100 -0.67 -7.12 -6.75
C TRP A 100 0.27 -7.57 -7.87
N TRP A 101 -0.30 -8.17 -8.94
CA TRP A 101 0.39 -8.56 -10.18
C TRP A 101 -0.51 -8.35 -11.39
N ASP A 102 -0.04 -7.60 -12.38
CA ASP A 102 -0.78 -7.46 -13.65
C ASP A 102 -1.09 -8.84 -14.27
N TYR A 103 -2.28 -9.00 -14.82
CA TYR A 103 -2.65 -10.21 -15.56
C TYR A 103 -1.80 -10.43 -16.82
N ARG A 104 -1.35 -9.32 -17.43
CA ARG A 104 -0.49 -9.35 -18.60
C ARG A 104 0.87 -9.96 -18.28
N MET A 105 1.51 -10.52 -19.31
CA MET A 105 2.85 -11.09 -19.28
C MET A 105 3.06 -12.22 -18.23
N ALA A 106 1.98 -12.87 -17.81
CA ALA A 106 1.98 -13.88 -16.73
C ALA A 106 2.62 -13.34 -15.44
N GLY A 107 2.28 -12.11 -15.05
CA GLY A 107 2.90 -11.34 -13.97
C GLY A 107 3.02 -12.13 -12.67
N PHE A 108 1.94 -12.78 -12.22
CA PHE A 108 1.97 -13.59 -11.00
C PHE A 108 2.96 -14.75 -11.07
N ARG A 109 2.93 -15.55 -12.17
CA ARG A 109 3.83 -16.71 -12.34
C ARG A 109 5.30 -16.30 -12.40
N ARG A 110 5.58 -15.12 -12.96
CA ARG A 110 6.94 -14.56 -13.06
C ARG A 110 7.34 -13.71 -11.85
N ASN A 111 6.42 -13.56 -10.89
CA ASN A 111 6.56 -12.70 -9.72
C ASN A 111 6.87 -11.22 -10.06
N LEU A 112 6.29 -10.71 -11.15
CA LEU A 112 6.39 -9.31 -11.56
C LEU A 112 5.32 -8.48 -10.85
N GLY A 113 5.44 -8.32 -9.54
CA GLY A 113 4.43 -7.72 -8.69
C GLY A 113 4.86 -6.44 -8.00
N MET A 114 3.91 -5.84 -7.28
CA MET A 114 4.10 -4.71 -6.39
C MET A 114 3.32 -4.91 -5.10
N ARG A 115 3.83 -4.37 -4.00
CA ARG A 115 3.09 -4.28 -2.76
C ARG A 115 2.44 -2.90 -2.69
N ILE A 116 1.16 -2.84 -3.00
CA ILE A 116 0.36 -1.61 -3.06
C ILE A 116 -0.86 -1.63 -2.13
N ASP A 117 -1.16 -2.80 -1.57
CA ASP A 117 -2.15 -2.97 -0.51
C ASP A 117 -1.45 -2.95 0.85
N HIS A 118 -1.91 -2.08 1.74
CA HIS A 118 -1.27 -1.85 3.03
C HIS A 118 -2.26 -1.92 4.18
N ILE A 119 -1.75 -2.32 5.36
CA ILE A 119 -2.42 -2.14 6.64
C ILE A 119 -1.53 -1.26 7.50
N LEU A 120 -1.99 -0.05 7.80
CA LEU A 120 -1.30 0.91 8.64
C LEU A 120 -1.94 0.91 10.03
N THR A 121 -1.11 0.91 11.06
CA THR A 121 -1.54 0.96 12.47
C THR A 121 -0.84 2.09 13.21
N ASN A 122 -1.52 2.70 14.17
CA ASN A 122 -0.87 3.67 15.01
C ASN A 122 -0.05 3.00 16.14
N LYS A 123 0.76 3.80 16.84
CA LYS A 123 1.70 3.35 17.88
C LYS A 123 1.05 2.46 18.95
N ASN A 124 -0.19 2.73 19.34
CA ASN A 124 -0.88 1.95 20.37
C ASN A 124 -1.15 0.49 19.96
N LEU A 125 -1.20 0.24 18.66
CA LEU A 125 -1.50 -1.08 18.09
C LEU A 125 -0.27 -1.79 17.55
N VAL A 126 0.77 -1.06 17.15
CA VAL A 126 1.95 -1.65 16.51
C VAL A 126 2.62 -2.72 17.37
N ASP A 127 2.73 -2.48 18.69
CA ASP A 127 3.34 -3.43 19.62
C ASP A 127 2.47 -4.66 19.92
N LYS A 128 1.20 -4.64 19.48
CA LYS A 128 0.25 -5.74 19.63
C LYS A 128 0.20 -6.65 18.41
N ILE A 129 0.88 -6.28 17.32
CA ILE A 129 0.89 -7.08 16.09
C ILE A 129 1.62 -8.38 16.32
N LYS A 130 0.90 -9.50 16.21
CA LYS A 130 1.45 -10.86 16.31
C LYS A 130 1.91 -11.39 14.96
N MET A 131 1.20 -11.03 13.90
CA MET A 131 1.47 -11.47 12.54
C MET A 131 1.05 -10.39 11.54
N SER A 132 1.84 -10.23 10.49
CA SER A 132 1.42 -9.54 9.27
C SER A 132 1.92 -10.32 8.06
N ALA A 133 1.02 -10.67 7.14
CA ALA A 133 1.28 -11.56 6.03
C ALA A 133 0.57 -11.13 4.74
N ILE A 134 1.07 -11.60 3.61
CA ILE A 134 0.45 -11.51 2.30
C ILE A 134 0.11 -12.93 1.85
N ASP A 135 -1.19 -13.25 1.75
CA ASP A 135 -1.65 -14.58 1.39
C ASP A 135 -1.76 -14.72 -0.13
N LYS A 136 -0.83 -15.46 -0.74
CA LYS A 136 -0.77 -15.68 -2.18
C LYS A 136 -1.65 -16.85 -2.68
N GLU A 137 -2.25 -17.64 -1.79
CA GLU A 137 -3.03 -18.82 -2.19
C GLU A 137 -4.24 -18.46 -3.08
N PRO A 138 -5.02 -17.38 -2.81
CA PRO A 138 -6.14 -17.00 -3.68
C PRO A 138 -5.73 -16.68 -5.13
N ARG A 139 -4.47 -16.28 -5.37
CA ARG A 139 -3.93 -16.02 -6.72
C ARG A 139 -3.77 -17.29 -7.58
N LYS A 140 -3.82 -18.47 -6.97
CA LYS A 140 -3.74 -19.77 -7.65
C LYS A 140 -5.11 -20.32 -8.08
N SER A 141 -6.20 -19.62 -7.74
CA SER A 141 -7.56 -20.01 -8.12
C SER A 141 -7.78 -19.94 -9.64
N GLU A 142 -8.86 -20.54 -10.13
CA GLU A 142 -9.19 -20.58 -11.57
C GLU A 142 -9.38 -19.18 -12.18
N ARG A 143 -10.04 -18.27 -11.45
CA ARG A 143 -10.29 -16.86 -11.85
C ARG A 143 -9.90 -15.92 -10.72
N PRO A 144 -8.59 -15.76 -10.46
CA PRO A 144 -8.14 -14.97 -9.34
C PRO A 144 -8.29 -13.47 -9.61
N SER A 145 -8.42 -12.68 -8.53
CA SER A 145 -8.15 -11.24 -8.58
C SER A 145 -6.68 -10.99 -8.95
N ASP A 146 -6.34 -9.83 -9.49
CA ASP A 146 -4.94 -9.38 -9.66
C ASP A 146 -4.30 -8.95 -8.33
N HIS A 147 -5.11 -8.73 -7.28
CA HIS A 147 -4.66 -8.56 -5.90
C HIS A 147 -4.77 -9.85 -5.09
N THR A 148 -4.09 -9.84 -3.94
CA THR A 148 -4.17 -10.91 -2.94
C THR A 148 -4.39 -10.32 -1.54
N PRO A 149 -5.02 -11.05 -0.59
CA PRO A 149 -5.26 -10.54 0.75
C PRO A 149 -3.98 -10.16 1.49
N VAL A 150 -4.02 -9.01 2.16
CA VAL A 150 -3.05 -8.62 3.19
C VAL A 150 -3.72 -8.82 4.55
N ILE A 151 -3.00 -9.45 5.47
CA ILE A 151 -3.55 -9.92 6.75
C ILE A 151 -2.73 -9.36 7.91
N ILE A 152 -3.42 -9.01 8.98
CA ILE A 152 -2.82 -8.66 10.28
C ILE A 152 -3.56 -9.41 11.39
N GLU A 153 -2.81 -9.88 12.37
CA GLU A 153 -3.31 -10.37 13.65
C GLU A 153 -2.79 -9.50 14.78
N ILE A 154 -3.69 -9.01 15.63
CA ILE A 154 -3.41 -8.12 16.77
C ILE A 154 -3.78 -8.83 18.08
#